data_d269694106e976614eee6fa207425643
#
_entry.id   d269694106e976614eee6fa207425643
#
_cell.length_a   1.000
_cell.length_b   1.000
_cell.length_c   1.000
_cell.angle_alpha   90.00
_cell.angle_beta   90.00
_cell.angle_gamma   90.00
#
_symmetry.space_group_name_H-M   'P 1'
#
loop_
_entity.id
_entity.type
_entity.pdbx_description
1 polymer ?
#
loop_
_entity_poly.entity_id
_entity_poly.type
_entity_poly.pdbx_seq_one_letter_code
_entity_poly.pdbx_strand_id
1 'polypeptide(L)'
;MKRYLILEDGTVFEGKAFGADKTAVGELVFTTGMCGYIETLTDESYFGQIVLQTFPLIGNYGIIEEDFEGDCSVKAYAVQEACDNPSNGICGIDTRAVTKRIREKGVMNAAVADEVPDSLDFIKNYKIVKAVESVTVKEPRVYNENGKYSVVLIDYGAKRNIIRELVKRDCRVTLVPASASAEEILSLKPDGIM
;
A
#
# COMPACT_ATOMS: atom_id res chain seq x y z
N MET A 1 15.94 -1.33 18.50
CA MET A 1 16.34 0.07 18.32
C MET A 1 15.12 0.96 18.57
N LYS A 2 15.26 2.15 19.15
CA LYS A 2 14.15 3.11 19.28
C LYS A 2 13.81 3.66 17.91
N ARG A 3 12.51 3.94 17.70
CA ARG A 3 11.99 4.57 16.48
C ARG A 3 10.80 5.44 16.85
N TYR A 4 10.57 6.47 16.08
CA TYR A 4 9.53 7.46 16.33
C TYR A 4 8.56 7.56 15.15
N LEU A 5 7.27 7.63 15.45
CA LEU A 5 6.25 8.10 14.51
C LEU A 5 6.00 9.57 14.84
N ILE A 6 6.32 10.43 13.89
CA ILE A 6 6.31 11.90 14.06
C ILE A 6 5.25 12.45 13.11
N LEU A 7 4.22 13.09 13.67
CA LEU A 7 3.15 13.70 12.88
C LEU A 7 3.53 15.12 12.45
N GLU A 8 2.97 15.60 11.37
CA GLU A 8 3.20 16.97 10.86
C GLU A 8 2.84 18.09 11.85
N ASP A 9 1.96 17.82 12.84
CA ASP A 9 1.59 18.76 13.89
C ASP A 9 2.56 18.75 15.09
N GLY A 10 3.64 17.97 15.01
CA GLY A 10 4.66 17.86 16.06
C GLY A 10 4.37 16.79 17.11
N THR A 11 3.27 16.07 17.01
CA THR A 11 3.01 14.94 17.91
C THR A 11 3.96 13.79 17.62
N VAL A 12 4.57 13.22 18.66
CA VAL A 12 5.55 12.14 18.56
C VAL A 12 5.08 10.93 19.37
N PHE A 13 5.14 9.76 18.77
CA PHE A 13 4.94 8.47 19.42
C PHE A 13 6.24 7.70 19.38
N GLU A 14 6.76 7.32 20.55
CA GLU A 14 7.96 6.48 20.66
C GLU A 14 7.57 5.00 20.59
N GLY A 15 8.35 4.23 19.83
CA GLY A 15 8.20 2.80 19.68
C GLY A 15 9.53 2.10 19.40
N LYS A 16 9.46 0.94 18.81
CA LYS A 16 10.61 0.11 18.42
C LYS A 16 10.62 -0.08 16.91
N ALA A 17 11.82 -0.05 16.33
CA ALA A 17 12.01 -0.39 14.92
C ALA A 17 11.76 -1.88 14.66
N PHE A 18 11.15 -2.19 13.52
CA PHE A 18 11.17 -3.51 12.93
C PHE A 18 11.35 -3.42 11.41
N GLY A 19 11.82 -4.49 10.79
CA GLY A 19 12.05 -4.55 9.34
C GLY A 19 13.21 -3.67 8.89
N ALA A 20 13.04 -2.99 7.76
CA ALA A 20 14.10 -2.21 7.14
C ALA A 20 14.53 -0.99 7.97
N ASP A 21 15.82 -0.73 7.98
CA ASP A 21 16.42 0.38 8.72
C ASP A 21 16.54 1.62 7.82
N LYS A 22 15.45 2.36 7.71
CA LYS A 22 15.39 3.60 6.93
C LYS A 22 14.34 4.56 7.46
N THR A 23 14.56 5.84 7.31
CA THR A 23 13.53 6.88 7.50
C THR A 23 12.53 6.83 6.34
N ALA A 24 11.25 6.95 6.67
CA ALA A 24 10.18 7.00 5.69
C ALA A 24 9.26 8.19 5.99
N VAL A 25 8.76 8.84 4.94
CA VAL A 25 7.75 9.91 5.03
C VAL A 25 6.57 9.53 4.14
N GLY A 26 5.37 9.77 4.63
CA GLY A 26 4.15 9.42 3.90
C GLY A 26 2.91 10.07 4.51
N GLU A 27 1.80 9.99 3.79
CA GLU A 27 0.49 10.27 4.38
C GLU A 27 0.14 9.14 5.37
N LEU A 28 -0.23 9.51 6.59
CA LEU A 28 -0.60 8.55 7.62
C LEU A 28 -2.08 8.19 7.52
N VAL A 29 -2.34 6.95 7.16
CA VAL A 29 -3.69 6.37 7.07
C VAL A 29 -3.81 5.19 8.03
N PHE A 30 -5.04 4.75 8.33
CA PHE A 30 -5.25 3.59 9.19
C PHE A 30 -6.22 2.58 8.58
N THR A 31 -6.04 1.33 8.96
CA THR A 31 -6.97 0.24 8.68
C THR A 31 -7.40 -0.44 9.98
N THR A 32 -8.64 -0.92 10.01
CA THR A 32 -9.23 -1.60 11.17
C THR A 32 -9.43 -3.10 10.95
N GLY A 33 -8.97 -3.65 9.83
CA GLY A 33 -9.03 -5.08 9.55
C GLY A 33 -8.30 -5.90 10.62
N MET A 34 -8.91 -7.02 11.03
CA MET A 34 -8.28 -7.94 11.99
C MET A 34 -7.31 -8.93 11.32
N CYS A 35 -7.42 -9.09 10.02
CA CYS A 35 -6.57 -9.91 9.17
C CYS A 35 -6.29 -9.16 7.87
N GLY A 36 -5.52 -9.75 6.94
CA GLY A 36 -5.24 -9.14 5.64
C GLY A 36 -4.11 -8.13 5.69
N TYR A 37 -3.16 -8.29 6.59
CA TYR A 37 -2.01 -7.38 6.62
C TYR A 37 -1.08 -7.58 5.42
N ILE A 38 -1.02 -8.77 4.84
CA ILE A 38 -0.23 -9.07 3.65
C ILE A 38 -0.82 -8.32 2.46
N GLU A 39 -2.13 -8.44 2.26
CA GLU A 39 -2.87 -7.71 1.24
C GLU A 39 -2.71 -6.20 1.43
N THR A 40 -2.80 -5.70 2.67
CA THR A 40 -2.59 -4.28 2.97
C THR A 40 -1.20 -3.81 2.58
N LEU A 41 -0.16 -4.58 2.88
CA LEU A 41 1.23 -4.23 2.57
C LEU A 41 1.53 -4.26 1.07
N THR A 42 0.84 -5.12 0.34
CA THR A 42 1.04 -5.34 -1.11
C THR A 42 -0.04 -4.70 -1.98
N ASP A 43 -0.98 -3.97 -1.38
CA ASP A 43 -1.98 -3.18 -2.09
C ASP A 43 -1.38 -1.86 -2.57
N GLU A 44 -1.24 -1.72 -3.87
CA GLU A 44 -0.67 -0.53 -4.51
C GLU A 44 -1.49 0.75 -4.27
N SER A 45 -2.74 0.64 -3.80
CA SER A 45 -3.55 1.78 -3.35
C SER A 45 -2.91 2.54 -2.18
N TYR A 46 -2.02 1.90 -1.41
CA TYR A 46 -1.27 2.53 -0.33
C TYR A 46 0.07 3.14 -0.76
N PHE A 47 0.29 3.29 -2.07
CA PHE A 47 1.51 3.94 -2.56
C PHE A 47 1.71 5.32 -1.93
N GLY A 48 2.90 5.53 -1.38
CA GLY A 48 3.25 6.81 -0.74
C GLY A 48 2.72 7.00 0.68
N GLN A 49 2.03 6.04 1.27
CA GLN A 49 1.40 6.14 2.57
C GLN A 49 2.17 5.37 3.66
N ILE A 50 2.04 5.84 4.90
CA ILE A 50 2.36 5.11 6.12
C ILE A 50 1.05 4.51 6.61
N VAL A 51 0.97 3.19 6.73
CA VAL A 51 -0.25 2.52 7.15
C VAL A 51 -0.18 2.16 8.63
N LEU A 52 -1.17 2.62 9.39
CA LEU A 52 -1.39 2.24 10.79
C LEU A 52 -2.38 1.08 10.84
N GLN A 53 -1.96 -0.05 11.37
CA GLN A 53 -2.86 -1.17 11.65
C GLN A 53 -3.38 -1.06 13.08
N THR A 54 -4.71 -0.97 13.25
CA THR A 54 -5.32 -0.81 14.59
C THR A 54 -5.47 -2.13 15.33
N PHE A 55 -5.52 -3.25 14.60
CA PHE A 55 -5.50 -4.58 15.23
C PHE A 55 -4.14 -4.80 15.91
N PRO A 56 -4.11 -5.26 17.18
CA PRO A 56 -2.90 -5.22 17.99
C PRO A 56 -1.75 -6.05 17.45
N LEU A 57 -2.00 -7.27 16.98
CA LEU A 57 -0.98 -8.24 16.62
C LEU A 57 -0.88 -8.43 15.10
N ILE A 58 0.28 -8.18 14.53
CA ILE A 58 0.56 -8.31 13.11
C ILE A 58 1.72 -9.27 12.87
N GLY A 59 1.62 -10.07 11.81
CA GLY A 59 2.64 -11.07 11.44
C GLY A 59 2.39 -12.47 11.98
N ASN A 60 1.30 -12.69 12.72
CA ASN A 60 1.01 -13.92 13.46
C ASN A 60 0.78 -15.16 12.57
N TYR A 61 0.42 -15.00 11.30
CA TYR A 61 0.28 -16.11 10.35
C TYR A 61 1.35 -16.12 9.24
N GLY A 62 2.39 -15.30 9.40
CA GLY A 62 3.54 -15.29 8.49
C GLY A 62 3.27 -14.59 7.16
N ILE A 63 4.03 -14.96 6.13
CA ILE A 63 3.91 -14.43 4.78
C ILE A 63 3.35 -15.52 3.88
N ILE A 64 2.25 -15.21 3.22
CA ILE A 64 1.55 -16.08 2.26
C ILE A 64 1.62 -15.36 0.91
N GLU A 65 2.49 -15.82 0.00
CA GLU A 65 2.72 -15.14 -1.28
C GLU A 65 1.48 -15.14 -2.19
N GLU A 66 0.61 -16.14 -2.03
CA GLU A 66 -0.65 -16.23 -2.74
C GLU A 66 -1.61 -15.08 -2.41
N ASP A 67 -1.46 -14.46 -1.24
CA ASP A 67 -2.29 -13.33 -0.81
C ASP A 67 -1.74 -11.97 -1.27
N PHE A 68 -0.58 -11.93 -1.94
CA PHE A 68 -0.03 -10.69 -2.48
C PHE A 68 -0.95 -10.09 -3.54
N GLU A 69 -1.30 -8.82 -3.35
CA GLU A 69 -2.12 -8.04 -4.29
C GLU A 69 -1.27 -7.25 -5.31
N GLY A 70 0.00 -7.05 -5.04
CA GLY A 70 0.96 -6.33 -5.88
C GLY A 70 2.35 -6.39 -5.28
N ASP A 71 3.17 -5.40 -5.57
CA ASP A 71 4.43 -5.16 -4.92
C ASP A 71 4.22 -4.32 -3.65
N CYS A 72 5.17 -4.39 -2.68
CA CYS A 72 5.06 -3.61 -1.46
C CYS A 72 5.26 -2.10 -1.76
N SER A 73 4.17 -1.35 -1.74
CA SER A 73 4.14 0.09 -2.08
C SER A 73 4.05 1.02 -0.87
N VAL A 74 3.81 0.48 0.34
CA VAL A 74 3.74 1.28 1.56
C VAL A 74 5.11 1.88 1.92
N LYS A 75 5.12 3.08 2.46
CA LYS A 75 6.33 3.75 2.95
C LYS A 75 6.82 3.17 4.26
N ALA A 76 5.90 2.92 5.18
CA ALA A 76 6.15 2.26 6.45
C ALA A 76 4.87 1.68 7.04
N TYR A 77 5.02 0.79 8.02
CA TYR A 77 3.92 0.17 8.72
C TYR A 77 4.00 0.48 10.22
N ALA A 78 2.92 0.95 10.81
CA ALA A 78 2.84 1.33 12.21
C ALA A 78 1.85 0.42 12.94
N VAL A 79 2.32 -0.29 13.99
CA VAL A 79 1.56 -1.34 14.67
C VAL A 79 1.76 -1.29 16.19
N GLN A 80 0.87 -1.95 16.94
CA GLN A 80 1.06 -2.11 18.37
C GLN A 80 2.07 -3.23 18.65
N GLU A 81 1.87 -4.41 18.07
CA GLU A 81 2.78 -5.56 18.19
C GLU A 81 3.07 -6.14 16.81
N ALA A 82 4.33 -6.45 16.54
CA ALA A 82 4.77 -7.11 15.31
C ALA A 82 5.45 -8.41 15.65
N CYS A 83 5.02 -9.50 15.01
CA CYS A 83 5.83 -10.71 14.84
C CYS A 83 6.90 -10.43 13.77
N ASP A 84 7.73 -11.39 13.46
CA ASP A 84 8.76 -11.26 12.43
C ASP A 84 8.17 -10.79 11.10
N ASN A 85 8.44 -9.53 10.75
CA ASN A 85 7.90 -8.90 9.56
C ASN A 85 9.03 -8.20 8.79
N PRO A 86 9.18 -8.46 7.48
CA PRO A 86 10.27 -7.91 6.67
C PRO A 86 10.06 -6.45 6.24
N SER A 87 8.88 -5.85 6.44
CA SER A 87 8.60 -4.48 6.02
C SER A 87 9.28 -3.44 6.94
N ASN A 88 9.43 -2.20 6.45
CA ASN A 88 9.89 -1.08 7.27
C ASN A 88 8.78 -0.59 8.20
N GLY A 89 9.05 -0.45 9.50
CA GLY A 89 8.00 -0.04 10.41
C GLY A 89 8.39 0.33 11.81
N ILE A 90 7.38 0.67 12.59
CA ILE A 90 7.45 0.98 14.01
C ILE A 90 6.39 0.17 14.77
N CYS A 91 6.77 -0.47 15.86
CA CYS A 91 5.86 -1.16 16.76
C CYS A 91 5.98 -0.65 18.21
N GLY A 92 5.03 -1.05 19.05
CA GLY A 92 4.99 -0.64 20.46
C GLY A 92 4.38 0.75 20.68
N ILE A 93 3.69 1.30 19.68
CA ILE A 93 3.00 2.59 19.77
C ILE A 93 1.53 2.42 20.18
N ASP A 94 0.94 3.46 20.77
CA ASP A 94 -0.51 3.53 21.04
C ASP A 94 -1.27 3.82 19.72
N THR A 95 -1.59 2.75 18.99
CA THR A 95 -2.31 2.83 17.70
C THR A 95 -3.70 3.46 17.87
N ARG A 96 -4.34 3.31 19.04
CA ARG A 96 -5.65 3.89 19.33
C ARG A 96 -5.56 5.42 19.46
N ALA A 97 -4.55 5.94 20.15
CA ALA A 97 -4.32 7.38 20.26
C ALA A 97 -4.03 8.00 18.88
N VAL A 98 -3.19 7.35 18.08
CA VAL A 98 -2.89 7.78 16.69
C VAL A 98 -4.17 7.81 15.85
N THR A 99 -4.96 6.73 15.87
CA THR A 99 -6.22 6.63 15.11
C THR A 99 -7.20 7.74 15.49
N LYS A 100 -7.37 7.99 16.79
CA LYS A 100 -8.25 9.06 17.27
C LYS A 100 -7.83 10.41 16.71
N ARG A 101 -6.53 10.69 16.69
CA ARG A 101 -5.99 11.94 16.18
C ARG A 101 -6.23 12.11 14.68
N ILE A 102 -5.98 11.08 13.88
CA ILE A 102 -6.27 11.10 12.43
C ILE A 102 -7.76 11.32 12.18
N ARG A 103 -8.64 10.69 12.95
CA ARG A 103 -10.09 10.86 12.80
C ARG A 103 -10.57 12.28 13.14
N GLU A 104 -9.93 12.93 14.10
CA GLU A 104 -10.28 14.30 14.51
C GLU A 104 -9.71 15.38 13.57
N LYS A 105 -8.51 15.16 13.04
CA LYS A 105 -7.78 16.13 12.22
C LYS A 105 -7.92 15.93 10.71
N GLY A 106 -8.30 14.74 10.28
CA GLY A 106 -8.19 14.27 8.90
C GLY A 106 -6.87 13.57 8.62
N VAL A 107 -6.62 13.24 7.35
CA VAL A 107 -5.34 12.66 6.91
C VAL A 107 -4.22 13.65 7.21
N MET A 108 -3.14 13.13 7.80
CA MET A 108 -1.97 13.90 8.19
C MET A 108 -0.73 13.26 7.58
N ASN A 109 0.27 14.08 7.26
CA ASN A 109 1.58 13.55 6.93
C ASN A 109 2.33 13.11 8.21
N ALA A 110 3.16 12.09 8.08
CA ALA A 110 4.00 11.61 9.15
C ALA A 110 5.35 11.12 8.64
N ALA A 111 6.30 11.01 9.56
CA ALA A 111 7.56 10.31 9.35
C ALA A 111 7.72 9.18 10.35
N VAL A 112 8.36 8.09 9.90
CA VAL A 112 8.92 7.03 10.74
C VAL A 112 10.44 7.19 10.68
N ALA A 113 11.07 7.50 11.79
CA ALA A 113 12.50 7.82 11.87
C ALA A 113 13.12 7.37 13.20
N ASP A 114 14.44 7.24 13.23
CA ASP A 114 15.18 6.81 14.43
C ASP A 114 15.49 7.99 15.37
N GLU A 115 15.33 9.20 14.88
CA GLU A 115 15.50 10.45 15.65
C GLU A 115 14.37 11.43 15.34
N VAL A 116 14.04 12.29 16.30
CA VAL A 116 13.08 13.37 16.08
C VAL A 116 13.85 14.53 15.42
N PRO A 117 13.45 14.97 14.21
CA PRO A 117 14.17 16.02 13.49
C PRO A 117 13.93 17.41 14.11
N ASP A 118 14.88 18.33 13.93
CA ASP A 118 14.74 19.72 14.38
C ASP A 118 13.68 20.49 13.58
N SER A 119 13.46 20.16 12.30
CA SER A 119 12.41 20.73 11.45
C SER A 119 11.44 19.68 10.96
N LEU A 120 10.17 20.02 10.92
CA LEU A 120 9.08 19.20 10.40
C LEU A 120 8.69 19.56 8.94
N ASP A 121 9.43 20.46 8.31
CA ASP A 121 9.06 20.99 6.99
C ASP A 121 8.99 19.90 5.92
N PHE A 122 9.89 18.91 5.96
CA PHE A 122 9.87 17.81 5.01
C PHE A 122 8.67 16.88 5.20
N ILE A 123 8.10 16.80 6.42
CA ILE A 123 6.87 16.07 6.70
C ILE A 123 5.67 16.88 6.19
N LYS A 124 5.58 18.15 6.59
CA LYS A 124 4.45 19.04 6.22
C LYS A 124 4.31 19.25 4.72
N ASN A 125 5.44 19.28 4.01
CA ASN A 125 5.46 19.50 2.56
C ASN A 125 5.40 18.21 1.74
N TYR A 126 5.32 17.05 2.38
CA TYR A 126 5.20 15.79 1.66
C TYR A 126 3.90 15.74 0.85
N LYS A 127 4.00 15.28 -0.38
CA LYS A 127 2.85 15.06 -1.27
C LYS A 127 3.08 13.80 -2.07
N ILE A 128 2.06 13.00 -2.21
CA ILE A 128 2.06 11.88 -3.16
C ILE A 128 1.92 12.47 -4.57
N VAL A 129 2.91 12.23 -5.41
CA VAL A 129 2.92 12.68 -6.80
C VAL A 129 3.06 11.48 -7.71
N LYS A 130 2.41 11.53 -8.89
CA LYS A 130 2.52 10.50 -9.93
C LYS A 130 2.22 9.08 -9.41
N ALA A 131 1.22 8.94 -8.52
CA ALA A 131 0.90 7.66 -7.92
C ALA A 131 0.61 6.59 -8.98
N VAL A 132 -0.31 6.86 -9.89
CA VAL A 132 -0.70 5.93 -10.97
C VAL A 132 0.49 5.59 -11.87
N GLU A 133 1.28 6.58 -12.29
CA GLU A 133 2.47 6.35 -13.12
C GLU A 133 3.53 5.47 -12.42
N SER A 134 3.53 5.47 -11.08
CA SER A 134 4.48 4.71 -10.27
C SER A 134 4.08 3.25 -10.07
N VAL A 135 2.79 2.95 -10.06
CA VAL A 135 2.26 1.60 -9.76
C VAL A 135 1.82 0.85 -11.03
N THR A 136 1.47 1.55 -12.11
CA THR A 136 1.02 0.93 -13.36
C THR A 136 2.12 0.08 -14.01
N VAL A 137 1.72 -1.00 -14.67
CA VAL A 137 2.64 -1.80 -15.51
C VAL A 137 3.26 -0.94 -16.60
N LYS A 138 4.49 -1.28 -17.00
CA LYS A 138 5.19 -0.55 -18.07
C LYS A 138 4.85 -1.06 -19.47
N GLU A 139 4.47 -2.33 -19.57
CA GLU A 139 4.12 -3.02 -20.80
C GLU A 139 2.88 -3.89 -20.59
N PRO A 140 2.07 -4.12 -21.62
CA PRO A 140 0.92 -5.01 -21.52
C PRO A 140 1.32 -6.43 -21.08
N ARG A 141 0.49 -7.05 -20.23
CA ARG A 141 0.64 -8.44 -19.78
C ARG A 141 -0.64 -9.22 -20.05
N VAL A 142 -0.51 -10.46 -20.52
CA VAL A 142 -1.66 -11.33 -20.79
C VAL A 142 -1.70 -12.46 -19.77
N TYR A 143 -2.89 -12.70 -19.24
CA TYR A 143 -3.20 -13.80 -18.32
C TYR A 143 -4.30 -14.67 -18.93
N ASN A 144 -4.20 -16.00 -18.77
CA ASN A 144 -5.14 -16.97 -19.32
C ASN A 144 -5.38 -16.78 -20.83
N GLU A 145 -4.35 -16.99 -21.65
CA GLU A 145 -4.38 -16.75 -23.11
C GLU A 145 -5.55 -17.44 -23.83
N ASN A 146 -6.02 -18.58 -23.32
CA ASN A 146 -7.08 -19.39 -23.91
C ASN A 146 -8.46 -19.11 -23.32
N GLY A 147 -8.62 -18.07 -22.50
CA GLY A 147 -9.90 -17.69 -21.92
C GLY A 147 -10.95 -17.36 -22.97
N LYS A 148 -12.18 -17.72 -22.70
CA LYS A 148 -13.33 -17.57 -23.62
C LYS A 148 -13.69 -16.11 -23.87
N TYR A 149 -13.59 -15.25 -22.84
CA TYR A 149 -13.93 -13.83 -22.92
C TYR A 149 -12.66 -12.98 -22.88
N SER A 150 -12.55 -12.02 -23.78
CA SER A 150 -11.42 -11.09 -23.83
C SER A 150 -11.72 -9.84 -22.99
N VAL A 151 -10.96 -9.63 -21.91
CA VAL A 151 -11.12 -8.46 -21.04
C VAL A 151 -9.84 -7.66 -21.05
N VAL A 152 -9.94 -6.35 -21.28
CA VAL A 152 -8.84 -5.41 -21.05
C VAL A 152 -9.01 -4.79 -19.68
N LEU A 153 -8.00 -4.92 -18.83
CA LEU A 153 -7.91 -4.29 -17.52
C LEU A 153 -6.91 -3.15 -17.59
N ILE A 154 -7.36 -1.93 -17.33
CA ILE A 154 -6.48 -0.75 -17.29
C ILE A 154 -5.85 -0.68 -15.90
N ASP A 155 -4.52 -0.66 -15.85
CA ASP A 155 -3.79 -0.74 -14.60
C ASP A 155 -3.59 0.64 -13.96
N TYR A 156 -4.45 0.98 -13.02
CA TYR A 156 -4.31 2.13 -12.12
C TYR A 156 -3.80 1.72 -10.72
N GLY A 157 -3.07 0.62 -10.62
CA GLY A 157 -2.73 -0.07 -9.37
C GLY A 157 -3.71 -1.23 -9.11
N ALA A 158 -3.90 -2.08 -10.13
CA ALA A 158 -4.87 -3.16 -10.09
C ALA A 158 -4.40 -4.28 -9.16
N LYS A 159 -5.23 -4.65 -8.18
CA LYS A 159 -4.97 -5.78 -7.29
C LYS A 159 -4.91 -7.08 -8.08
N ARG A 160 -3.93 -7.92 -7.76
CA ARG A 160 -3.78 -9.25 -8.40
C ARG A 160 -5.04 -10.10 -8.27
N ASN A 161 -5.79 -9.92 -7.18
CA ASN A 161 -7.03 -10.68 -6.99
C ASN A 161 -8.11 -10.33 -8.02
N ILE A 162 -8.14 -9.10 -8.54
CA ILE A 162 -9.04 -8.74 -9.66
C ILE A 162 -8.72 -9.61 -10.89
N ILE A 163 -7.44 -9.74 -11.23
CA ILE A 163 -7.00 -10.58 -12.34
C ILE A 163 -7.36 -12.06 -12.09
N ARG A 164 -7.07 -12.57 -10.87
CA ARG A 164 -7.39 -13.94 -10.48
C ARG A 164 -8.89 -14.24 -10.62
N GLU A 165 -9.74 -13.32 -10.19
CA GLU A 165 -11.20 -13.49 -10.27
C GLU A 165 -11.73 -13.44 -11.71
N LEU A 166 -11.13 -12.66 -12.59
CA LEU A 166 -11.45 -12.67 -14.02
C LEU A 166 -11.00 -13.99 -14.68
N VAL A 167 -9.78 -14.44 -14.38
CA VAL A 167 -9.24 -15.71 -14.87
C VAL A 167 -10.10 -16.90 -14.44
N LYS A 168 -10.54 -16.96 -13.18
CA LYS A 168 -11.48 -17.98 -12.68
C LYS A 168 -12.81 -18.01 -13.44
N ARG A 169 -13.20 -16.91 -14.06
CA ARG A 169 -14.42 -16.77 -14.89
C ARG A 169 -14.16 -16.99 -16.38
N ASP A 170 -13.07 -17.68 -16.69
CA ASP A 170 -12.65 -18.01 -18.04
C ASP A 170 -12.39 -16.77 -18.93
N CYS A 171 -11.89 -15.67 -18.31
CA CYS A 171 -11.48 -14.50 -19.06
C CYS A 171 -9.99 -14.58 -19.43
N ARG A 172 -9.70 -14.28 -20.69
CA ARG A 172 -8.36 -13.83 -21.12
C ARG A 172 -8.22 -12.37 -20.71
N VAL A 173 -7.32 -12.06 -19.77
CA VAL A 173 -7.14 -10.71 -19.26
C VAL A 173 -5.90 -10.10 -19.87
N THR A 174 -6.05 -8.97 -20.57
CA THR A 174 -4.93 -8.13 -21.02
C THR A 174 -4.83 -6.94 -20.10
N LEU A 175 -3.85 -6.97 -19.20
CA LEU A 175 -3.51 -5.83 -18.33
C LEU A 175 -2.71 -4.82 -19.16
N VAL A 176 -3.18 -3.58 -19.25
CA VAL A 176 -2.54 -2.51 -20.02
C VAL A 176 -2.13 -1.35 -19.12
N PRO A 177 -1.06 -0.60 -19.47
CA PRO A 177 -0.68 0.60 -18.72
C PRO A 177 -1.81 1.61 -18.63
N ALA A 178 -1.80 2.42 -17.56
CA ALA A 178 -2.74 3.54 -17.38
C ALA A 178 -2.67 4.59 -18.52
N SER A 179 -1.54 4.63 -19.26
CA SER A 179 -1.33 5.52 -20.40
C SER A 179 -1.85 4.98 -21.74
N ALA A 180 -2.40 3.75 -21.76
CA ALA A 180 -2.92 3.15 -22.99
C ALA A 180 -4.05 4.00 -23.58
N SER A 181 -3.98 4.29 -24.87
CA SER A 181 -5.02 5.05 -25.57
C SER A 181 -6.28 4.22 -25.84
N ALA A 182 -7.39 4.88 -26.07
CA ALA A 182 -8.64 4.21 -26.44
C ALA A 182 -8.49 3.38 -27.72
N GLU A 183 -7.72 3.88 -28.69
CA GLU A 183 -7.45 3.19 -29.96
C GLU A 183 -6.65 1.91 -29.72
N GLU A 184 -5.62 1.94 -28.87
CA GLU A 184 -4.84 0.76 -28.49
C GLU A 184 -5.73 -0.28 -27.80
N ILE A 185 -6.55 0.13 -26.83
CA ILE A 185 -7.47 -0.77 -26.11
C ILE A 185 -8.49 -1.40 -27.08
N LEU A 186 -9.11 -0.61 -27.94
CA LEU A 186 -10.11 -1.10 -28.89
C LEU A 186 -9.52 -2.01 -29.98
N SER A 187 -8.23 -1.80 -30.33
CA SER A 187 -7.52 -2.68 -31.29
C SER A 187 -7.41 -4.12 -30.80
N LEU A 188 -7.43 -4.34 -29.47
CA LEU A 188 -7.44 -5.66 -28.84
C LEU A 188 -8.79 -6.38 -28.95
N LYS A 189 -9.82 -5.70 -29.44
CA LYS A 189 -11.20 -6.21 -29.62
C LYS A 189 -11.75 -6.90 -28.36
N PRO A 190 -11.76 -6.21 -27.20
CA PRO A 190 -12.21 -6.82 -25.97
C PRO A 190 -13.74 -7.01 -25.95
N ASP A 191 -14.19 -8.07 -25.26
CA ASP A 191 -15.61 -8.25 -24.90
C ASP A 191 -16.02 -7.32 -23.75
N GLY A 192 -15.04 -6.90 -22.92
CA GLY A 192 -15.22 -5.98 -21.80
C GLY A 192 -13.95 -5.20 -21.44
N ILE A 193 -14.15 -4.03 -20.86
CA ILE A 193 -13.08 -3.14 -20.35
C ILE A 193 -13.35 -2.89 -18.88
N MET A 194 -12.29 -2.95 -18.07
CA MET A 194 -12.34 -2.72 -16.62
C MET A 194 -11.25 -1.76 -16.17
#